data_84288c1c11f36e54a631abbe913459ec
#
_entry.id   84288c1c11f36e54a631abbe913459ec
#
_cell.length_a   1.000
_cell.length_b   1.000
_cell.length_c   1.000
_cell.angle_alpha   90.00
_cell.angle_beta   90.00
_cell.angle_gamma   90.00
#
_symmetry.space_group_name_H-M   'P 1'
#
loop_
_entity.id
_entity.type
_entity.pdbx_description
1 polymer ?
#
loop_
_entity_poly.entity_id
_entity_poly.type
_entity_poly.pdbx_seq_one_letter_code
_entity_poly.pdbx_strand_id
1 'polypeptide(L)'
;MIYNNTRRDERAAEFYVSKEWRAMRERIIEVYDNIDIYALYVEHELLTCNPVHHIIELEDDWEQRLNPFNLIPLNHKTHNTLTALYKQSKASMRATQKQLRSLIEYHFREAGGYKKVLCDSFLVAPPLFLGENSPREFQ
;
A
#
# COMPACT_ATOMS: atom_id res chain seq x y z
N MET A 1 4.85 -10.33 26.52
CA MET A 1 4.24 -9.18 25.85
C MET A 1 5.26 -8.17 25.38
N ILE A 2 6.02 -7.59 26.29
CA ILE A 2 7.07 -6.63 25.94
C ILE A 2 8.11 -7.26 25.03
N TYR A 3 8.51 -8.47 25.32
CA TYR A 3 9.48 -9.22 24.53
C TYR A 3 9.02 -9.39 23.07
N ASN A 4 7.75 -9.76 22.86
CA ASN A 4 7.23 -9.95 21.53
C ASN A 4 7.14 -8.63 20.74
N ASN A 5 6.80 -7.56 21.43
CA ASN A 5 6.74 -6.24 20.78
C ASN A 5 8.14 -5.80 20.37
N THR A 6 9.14 -6.01 21.21
CA THR A 6 10.53 -5.67 20.88
C THR A 6 11.00 -6.45 19.66
N ARG A 7 10.70 -7.74 19.58
CA ARG A 7 11.08 -8.56 18.42
C ARG A 7 10.41 -8.08 17.15
N ARG A 8 9.15 -7.73 17.21
CA ARG A 8 8.43 -7.21 16.04
C ARG A 8 9.03 -5.89 15.59
N ASP A 9 9.37 -5.02 16.54
CA ASP A 9 9.97 -3.73 16.23
C ASP A 9 11.35 -3.91 15.58
N GLU A 10 12.17 -4.83 16.10
CA GLU A 10 13.47 -5.13 15.52
C GLU A 10 13.35 -5.68 14.11
N ARG A 11 12.43 -6.61 13.89
CA ARG A 11 12.20 -7.21 12.57
C ARG A 11 11.75 -6.16 11.56
N ALA A 12 10.83 -5.29 11.96
CA ALA A 12 10.36 -4.21 11.12
C ALA A 12 11.48 -3.24 10.79
N ALA A 13 12.28 -2.86 11.79
CA ALA A 13 13.40 -1.95 11.59
C ALA A 13 14.42 -2.53 10.61
N GLU A 14 14.77 -3.81 10.74
CA GLU A 14 15.67 -4.48 9.81
C GLU A 14 15.10 -4.50 8.39
N PHE A 15 13.79 -4.74 8.28
CA PHE A 15 13.12 -4.77 6.99
C PHE A 15 13.23 -3.41 6.28
N TYR A 16 12.95 -2.33 7.00
CA TYR A 16 12.92 -0.99 6.40
C TYR A 16 14.29 -0.49 5.93
N VAL A 17 15.38 -1.08 6.41
CA VAL A 17 16.73 -0.72 5.92
C VAL A 17 17.28 -1.75 4.94
N SER A 18 16.52 -2.78 4.59
CA SER A 18 16.97 -3.83 3.68
C SER A 18 17.05 -3.34 2.24
N LYS A 19 17.90 -4.02 1.45
CA LYS A 19 18.02 -3.74 0.01
C LYS A 19 16.71 -4.02 -0.71
N GLU A 20 16.04 -5.10 -0.31
CA GLU A 20 14.79 -5.55 -0.90
C GLU A 20 13.72 -4.48 -0.76
N TRP A 21 13.59 -3.91 0.44
CA TRP A 21 12.61 -2.86 0.66
C TRP A 21 12.94 -1.60 -0.13
N ARG A 22 14.20 -1.18 -0.13
CA ARG A 22 14.59 0.02 -0.86
C ARG A 22 14.31 -0.09 -2.36
N ALA A 23 14.63 -1.25 -2.94
CA ALA A 23 14.36 -1.50 -4.36
C ALA A 23 12.85 -1.49 -4.65
N MET A 24 12.08 -2.15 -3.81
CA MET A 24 10.63 -2.18 -3.95
C MET A 24 10.02 -0.79 -3.82
N ARG A 25 10.45 -0.05 -2.82
CA ARG A 25 9.97 1.31 -2.56
C ARG A 25 10.19 2.22 -3.77
N GLU A 26 11.39 2.20 -4.33
CA GLU A 26 11.71 3.01 -5.50
C GLU A 26 10.83 2.63 -6.70
N ARG A 27 10.65 1.33 -6.90
CA ARG A 27 9.85 0.83 -8.00
C ARG A 27 8.38 1.22 -7.87
N ILE A 28 7.84 1.13 -6.66
CA ILE A 28 6.46 1.54 -6.40
C ILE A 28 6.28 3.03 -6.73
N ILE A 29 7.19 3.87 -6.28
CA ILE A 29 7.12 5.31 -6.56
C ILE A 29 7.13 5.57 -8.06
N GLU A 30 7.97 4.86 -8.81
CA GLU A 30 8.02 4.97 -10.27
C GLU A 30 6.71 4.58 -10.94
N VAL A 31 6.14 3.46 -10.51
CA VAL A 31 4.90 2.94 -11.11
C VAL A 31 3.75 3.94 -10.98
N TYR A 32 3.75 4.70 -9.89
CA TYR A 32 2.73 5.71 -9.64
C TYR A 32 3.14 7.11 -10.12
N ASP A 33 4.23 7.20 -10.88
CA ASP A 33 4.74 8.48 -11.41
C ASP A 33 4.97 9.54 -10.33
N ASN A 34 5.38 9.09 -9.15
CA ASN A 34 5.63 9.96 -7.99
C ASN A 34 4.40 10.80 -7.60
N ILE A 35 3.21 10.28 -7.84
CA ILE A 35 1.97 10.97 -7.52
C ILE A 35 1.25 10.26 -6.38
N ASP A 36 0.83 11.02 -5.39
CA ASP A 36 -0.03 10.55 -4.30
C ASP A 36 -1.47 10.52 -4.81
N ILE A 37 -1.97 9.33 -5.15
CA ILE A 37 -3.30 9.21 -5.73
C ILE A 37 -4.44 9.46 -4.73
N TYR A 38 -4.19 9.26 -3.45
CA TYR A 38 -5.19 9.60 -2.45
C TYR A 38 -5.40 11.13 -2.40
N ALA A 39 -4.32 11.88 -2.32
CA ALA A 39 -4.40 13.33 -2.35
C ALA A 39 -5.05 13.82 -3.64
N LEU A 40 -4.68 13.21 -4.76
CA LEU A 40 -5.21 13.62 -6.07
C LEU A 40 -6.72 13.41 -6.17
N TYR A 41 -7.20 12.22 -5.85
CA TYR A 41 -8.60 11.88 -6.09
C TYR A 41 -9.53 12.22 -4.91
N VAL A 42 -9.02 12.20 -3.69
CA VAL A 42 -9.85 12.44 -2.50
C VAL A 42 -9.77 13.90 -2.05
N GLU A 43 -8.57 14.47 -2.07
CA GLU A 43 -8.35 15.81 -1.54
C GLU A 43 -8.15 16.87 -2.64
N HIS A 44 -8.07 16.44 -3.89
CA HIS A 44 -7.88 17.33 -5.04
C HIS A 44 -6.59 18.15 -4.94
N GLU A 45 -5.54 17.51 -4.44
CA GLU A 45 -4.22 18.10 -4.33
C GLU A 45 -3.21 17.27 -5.12
N LEU A 46 -2.29 17.94 -5.81
CA LEU A 46 -1.22 17.26 -6.52
C LEU A 46 0.02 17.25 -5.63
N LEU A 47 0.29 16.12 -5.00
CA LEU A 47 1.40 15.95 -4.09
C LEU A 47 2.33 14.84 -4.58
N THR A 48 3.63 15.03 -4.31
CA THR A 48 4.62 13.98 -4.59
C THR A 48 4.63 12.94 -3.47
N CYS A 49 5.24 11.80 -3.75
CA CYS A 49 5.32 10.70 -2.80
C CYS A 49 6.65 10.69 -2.07
N ASN A 50 6.64 10.19 -0.84
CA ASN A 50 7.84 9.92 -0.08
C ASN A 50 7.74 8.56 0.60
N PRO A 51 6.88 8.35 1.64
CA PRO A 51 6.74 7.02 2.19
C PRO A 51 5.91 6.13 1.28
N VAL A 52 6.16 4.84 1.37
CA VAL A 52 5.30 3.83 0.77
C VAL A 52 4.56 3.13 1.90
N HIS A 53 3.25 3.13 1.81
CA HIS A 53 2.37 2.62 2.85
C HIS A 53 1.99 1.18 2.56
N HIS A 54 2.03 0.34 3.59
CA HIS A 54 1.51 -1.02 3.54
C HIS A 54 0.01 -0.97 3.83
N ILE A 55 -0.80 -1.36 2.85
CA ILE A 55 -2.26 -1.33 3.02
C ILE A 55 -2.66 -2.26 4.16
N ILE A 56 -2.18 -3.51 4.13
CA ILE A 56 -2.23 -4.40 5.29
C ILE A 56 -0.89 -4.24 6.00
N GLU A 57 -0.92 -3.82 7.25
CA GLU A 57 0.29 -3.48 7.98
C GLU A 57 1.18 -4.69 8.25
N LEU A 58 2.48 -4.44 8.42
CA LEU A 58 3.46 -5.51 8.67
C LEU A 58 3.07 -6.43 9.82
N GLU A 59 2.58 -5.85 10.90
CA GLU A 59 2.21 -6.62 12.09
C GLU A 59 0.98 -7.51 11.86
N ASP A 60 0.15 -7.16 10.88
CA ASP A 60 -1.06 -7.93 10.57
C ASP A 60 -0.79 -9.05 9.58
N ASP A 61 0.13 -8.84 8.63
CA ASP A 61 0.51 -9.86 7.68
C ASP A 61 1.92 -9.62 7.15
N TRP A 62 2.89 -10.23 7.79
CA TRP A 62 4.31 -10.09 7.44
C TRP A 62 4.61 -10.56 6.01
N GLU A 63 3.89 -11.57 5.53
CA GLU A 63 4.11 -12.13 4.20
C GLU A 63 3.80 -11.14 3.08
N GLN A 64 3.01 -10.11 3.38
CA GLN A 64 2.62 -9.09 2.39
C GLN A 64 3.63 -7.94 2.28
N ARG A 65 4.73 -8.00 3.01
CA ARG A 65 5.65 -6.85 3.14
C ARG A 65 6.27 -6.37 1.82
N LEU A 66 6.48 -7.28 0.88
CA LEU A 66 7.06 -6.96 -0.44
C LEU A 66 6.07 -7.24 -1.58
N ASN A 67 4.80 -7.32 -1.28
CA ASN A 67 3.79 -7.55 -2.29
C ASN A 67 3.36 -6.21 -2.89
N PRO A 68 3.64 -5.96 -4.19
CA PRO A 68 3.29 -4.66 -4.80
C PRO A 68 1.79 -4.37 -4.77
N PHE A 69 0.95 -5.40 -4.68
CA PHE A 69 -0.51 -5.20 -4.55
C PHE A 69 -0.90 -4.68 -3.18
N ASN A 70 0.00 -4.71 -2.22
CA ASN A 70 -0.22 -4.24 -0.84
C ASN A 70 0.47 -2.91 -0.56
N LEU A 71 1.03 -2.27 -1.58
CA LEU A 71 1.86 -1.07 -1.41
C LEU A 71 1.30 0.10 -2.19
N ILE A 72 1.29 1.26 -1.58
CA ILE A 72 0.84 2.48 -2.21
C ILE A 72 1.74 3.64 -1.76
N PRO A 73 2.29 4.43 -2.69
CA PRO A 73 3.14 5.56 -2.31
C PRO A 73 2.28 6.75 -1.92
N LEU A 74 2.67 7.44 -0.87
CA LEU A 74 1.92 8.56 -0.32
C LEU A 74 2.84 9.71 0.03
N ASN A 75 2.30 10.90 0.10
CA ASN A 75 2.97 12.04 0.72
C ASN A 75 2.91 11.86 2.24
N HIS A 76 3.86 12.44 2.96
CA HIS A 76 3.86 12.39 4.43
C HIS A 76 2.55 12.88 5.03
N LYS A 77 2.01 13.94 4.48
CA LYS A 77 0.74 14.51 4.94
C LYS A 77 -0.38 13.48 4.85
N THR A 78 -0.49 12.82 3.71
CA THR A 78 -1.51 11.79 3.49
C THR A 78 -1.27 10.58 4.38
N HIS A 79 -0.02 10.16 4.50
CA HIS A 79 0.32 9.02 5.35
C HIS A 79 -0.09 9.27 6.80
N ASN A 80 0.12 10.49 7.30
CA ASN A 80 -0.31 10.87 8.65
C ASN A 80 -1.82 10.81 8.80
N THR A 81 -2.55 11.29 7.79
CA THR A 81 -4.02 11.22 7.77
C THR A 81 -4.50 9.77 7.83
N LEU A 82 -3.93 8.91 7.01
CA LEU A 82 -4.33 7.49 6.97
C LEU A 82 -3.95 6.76 8.24
N THR A 83 -2.79 7.07 8.82
CA THR A 83 -2.37 6.48 10.08
C THR A 83 -3.40 6.76 11.18
N ALA A 84 -3.90 7.99 11.23
CA ALA A 84 -4.95 8.36 12.19
C ALA A 84 -6.24 7.57 11.96
N LEU A 85 -6.63 7.38 10.70
CA LEU A 85 -7.81 6.59 10.36
C LEU A 85 -7.65 5.11 10.74
N TYR A 86 -6.46 4.56 10.53
CA TYR A 86 -6.16 3.17 10.92
C TYR A 86 -6.25 2.97 12.43
N LYS A 87 -5.82 3.96 13.19
CA LYS A 87 -5.81 3.89 14.66
C LYS A 87 -7.17 4.16 15.28
N GLN A 88 -8.07 4.78 14.54
CA GLN A 88 -9.38 5.17 15.06
C GLN A 88 -10.21 3.96 15.51
N SER A 89 -10.26 2.92 14.68
CA SER A 89 -10.96 1.67 14.97
C SER A 89 -10.62 0.64 13.90
N LYS A 90 -10.90 -0.63 14.17
CA LYS A 90 -10.74 -1.67 13.15
C LYS A 90 -11.67 -1.44 11.96
N ALA A 91 -12.87 -0.96 12.21
CA ALA A 91 -13.82 -0.64 11.14
C ALA A 91 -13.30 0.49 10.26
N SER A 92 -12.74 1.54 10.86
CA SER A 92 -12.12 2.64 10.14
C SER A 92 -10.93 2.17 9.32
N MET A 93 -10.07 1.33 9.89
CA MET A 93 -8.92 0.75 9.19
C MET A 93 -9.38 -0.04 7.96
N ARG A 94 -10.36 -0.91 8.12
CA ARG A 94 -10.87 -1.73 7.01
C ARG A 94 -11.49 -0.88 5.91
N ALA A 95 -12.25 0.14 6.30
CA ALA A 95 -12.85 1.06 5.32
C ALA A 95 -11.78 1.80 4.54
N THR A 96 -10.72 2.24 5.22
CA THR A 96 -9.60 2.92 4.59
C THR A 96 -8.86 2.00 3.64
N GLN A 97 -8.59 0.75 4.06
CA GLN A 97 -7.93 -0.25 3.20
C GLN A 97 -8.74 -0.48 1.92
N LYS A 98 -10.04 -0.60 2.05
CA LYS A 98 -10.92 -0.80 0.91
C LYS A 98 -10.90 0.41 -0.02
N GLN A 99 -10.91 1.60 0.54
CA GLN A 99 -10.83 2.83 -0.23
C GLN A 99 -9.52 2.91 -1.02
N LEU A 100 -8.40 2.58 -0.40
CA LEU A 100 -7.11 2.59 -1.07
C LEU A 100 -7.07 1.63 -2.25
N ARG A 101 -7.60 0.43 -2.07
CA ARG A 101 -7.66 -0.55 -3.16
C ARG A 101 -8.54 -0.05 -4.31
N SER A 102 -9.66 0.57 -3.99
CA SER A 102 -10.54 1.15 -5.00
C SER A 102 -9.87 2.26 -5.78
N LEU A 103 -9.08 3.10 -5.11
CA LEU A 103 -8.34 4.17 -5.75
C LEU A 103 -7.27 3.63 -6.71
N ILE A 104 -6.57 2.59 -6.31
CA ILE A 104 -5.57 1.94 -7.15
C ILE A 104 -6.23 1.38 -8.41
N GLU A 105 -7.34 0.68 -8.25
CA GLU A 105 -8.06 0.13 -9.38
C GLU A 105 -8.56 1.22 -10.32
N TYR A 106 -9.11 2.28 -9.77
CA TYR A 106 -9.57 3.43 -10.55
C TYR A 106 -8.42 4.08 -11.31
N HIS A 107 -7.29 4.27 -10.65
CA HIS A 107 -6.14 4.96 -11.23
C HIS A 107 -5.59 4.25 -12.46
N PHE A 108 -5.55 2.93 -12.43
CA PHE A 108 -4.96 2.13 -13.52
C PHE A 108 -5.99 1.57 -14.51
N ARG A 109 -7.25 1.95 -14.40
CA ARG A 109 -8.28 1.34 -15.26
C ARG A 109 -8.05 1.54 -16.75
N GLU A 110 -7.53 2.71 -17.12
CA GLU A 110 -7.27 3.03 -18.54
C GLU A 110 -6.03 2.32 -19.07
N ALA A 111 -5.16 1.84 -18.20
CA ALA A 111 -3.95 1.11 -18.57
C ALA A 111 -4.15 -0.39 -18.58
N GLY A 112 -5.40 -0.87 -18.53
CA GLY A 112 -5.71 -2.29 -18.52
C GLY A 112 -5.98 -2.86 -17.13
N GLY A 113 -6.06 -2.01 -16.11
CA GLY A 113 -6.33 -2.39 -14.74
C GLY A 113 -5.07 -2.54 -13.91
N TYR A 114 -5.21 -2.37 -12.62
CA TYR A 114 -4.06 -2.35 -11.71
C TYR A 114 -3.33 -3.70 -11.67
N LYS A 115 -4.05 -4.81 -11.78
CA LYS A 115 -3.43 -6.14 -11.79
C LYS A 115 -2.46 -6.28 -12.94
N LYS A 116 -2.89 -5.90 -14.15
CA LYS A 116 -2.04 -5.95 -15.33
C LYS A 116 -0.81 -5.05 -15.16
N VAL A 117 -1.02 -3.81 -14.75
CA VAL A 117 0.06 -2.84 -14.59
C VAL A 117 1.10 -3.35 -13.59
N LEU A 118 0.64 -3.81 -12.42
CA LEU A 118 1.55 -4.27 -11.39
C LEU A 118 2.24 -5.58 -11.76
N CYS A 119 1.53 -6.51 -12.41
CA CYS A 119 2.14 -7.74 -12.86
C CYS A 119 3.22 -7.47 -13.91
N ASP A 120 2.93 -6.63 -14.88
CA ASP A 120 3.89 -6.28 -15.92
C ASP A 120 5.10 -5.53 -15.34
N SER A 121 4.84 -4.60 -14.41
CA SER A 121 5.90 -3.79 -13.80
C SER A 121 6.82 -4.59 -12.89
N PHE A 122 6.32 -5.62 -12.23
CA PHE A 122 7.08 -6.41 -11.26
C PHE A 122 7.30 -7.85 -11.69
N LEU A 123 6.79 -8.25 -12.86
CA LEU A 123 6.93 -9.59 -13.39
C LEU A 123 6.43 -10.65 -12.41
N VAL A 124 5.29 -10.38 -11.77
CA VAL A 124 4.69 -11.30 -10.79
C VAL A 124 3.30 -11.71 -11.24
N ALA A 125 2.88 -12.90 -10.80
CA ALA A 125 1.52 -13.36 -11.03
C ALA A 125 0.56 -12.65 -10.07
N PRO A 126 -0.73 -12.47 -10.47
CA PRO A 126 -1.71 -11.91 -9.55
C PRO A 126 -1.82 -12.77 -8.30
N PRO A 127 -1.74 -12.19 -7.11
CA PRO A 127 -1.80 -12.96 -5.87
C PRO A 127 -3.21 -13.51 -5.62
N LEU A 128 -3.26 -14.78 -5.24
CA LEU A 128 -4.52 -15.47 -5.00
C LEU A 128 -5.26 -14.92 -3.78
N PHE A 129 -4.51 -14.50 -2.78
CA PHE A 129 -5.15 -14.00 -1.56
C PHE A 129 -6.04 -12.80 -1.81
N LEU A 130 -5.80 -12.06 -2.87
CA LEU A 130 -6.64 -10.93 -3.24
C LEU A 130 -7.96 -11.39 -3.84
N GLY A 131 -8.14 -12.69 -4.03
CA GLY A 131 -9.42 -13.23 -4.47
C GLY A 131 -10.55 -12.87 -3.51
N GLU A 132 -10.27 -12.85 -2.24
CA GLU A 132 -11.24 -12.40 -1.23
C GLU A 132 -11.55 -10.92 -1.35
N ASN A 133 -10.60 -10.17 -1.91
CA ASN A 133 -10.73 -8.77 -2.22
C ASN A 133 -10.85 -8.61 -3.72
N SER A 134 -11.71 -9.40 -4.33
CA SER A 134 -11.89 -9.40 -5.77
C SER A 134 -12.40 -8.03 -6.24
N PRO A 135 -12.27 -7.75 -7.55
CA PRO A 135 -12.74 -6.46 -8.09
C PRO A 135 -14.17 -6.12 -7.74
N ARG A 136 -15.01 -7.13 -7.49
CA ARG A 136 -16.40 -6.90 -7.10
C ARG A 136 -16.53 -6.13 -5.80
N GLU A 137 -15.55 -6.22 -4.91
CA GLU A 137 -15.58 -5.50 -3.66
C GLU A 137 -15.30 -4.02 -3.82
N PHE A 138 -14.75 -3.63 -4.95
CA PHE A 138 -14.38 -2.25 -5.23
C PHE A 138 -15.40 -1.52 -6.08
N GLN A 139 -16.47 -2.20 -6.44
CA GLN A 139 -17.52 -1.60 -7.26
C GLN A 139 -18.63 -0.95 -6.37
#